data_027f8540ac4f8848bd8d4aca24731f2b
#
_entry.id   027f8540ac4f8848bd8d4aca24731f2b
#
_cell.length_a   1.000
_cell.length_b   1.000
_cell.length_c   1.000
_cell.angle_alpha   90.00
_cell.angle_beta   90.00
_cell.angle_gamma   90.00
#
_symmetry.space_group_name_H-M   'P 1'
#
loop_
_entity.id
_entity.type
_entity.pdbx_description
1 polymer ?
#
loop_
_entity_poly.entity_id
_entity_poly.type
_entity_poly.pdbx_seq_one_letter_code
_entity_poly.pdbx_strand_id
1 'polypeptide(L)'
;MKQKPGWVLPDLKEAQKRTTNTIDRIDTFSIPEVARMMGRGKTYFISTYGCQANERDSETLAGILDELGFTPNETAEGSDVIIINTCAIRQNAEEKVLGEIGNFKRLYRENKDLIIGVCGCMAQEEGLVETLLTKYPQVRLLFGTHNIQELPSMLYSCMFEGKKVVKIYSKEGEVYENLPVHRFGTFKAWVNIMYGCDKFCTFCIVPYTRGKQRSRKMSEILKEVQELKDEGYKEITLLGQNVNAYGKDMDNEQDFATLLEEVAKIGIPRVRFTTSHPWDFSEQMIDIIAKYDNIMPFIHLPLQSGDDDVLKLMGRRYTKESYLALYDKIINTIPNVAVSTDIIVGFPNETDEQFEHTLDVVRYCKYDNAFTFIFSARPGTPASRMHDSIDMETKRKRLARLNKTWNDLALEKNKAYIGRTVTVLVDGPSKKDENVYSGYTDTQKLVNFKGENIQAGDFVEVKILDAKTFSLDGVAV
;
A
#
# COMPACT_ATOMS: atom_id res chain seq x y z
N MET A 1 -9.24 30.47 8.80
CA MET A 1 -10.43 30.14 7.99
C MET A 1 -11.62 29.92 8.92
N LYS A 2 -12.78 30.50 8.65
CA LYS A 2 -14.00 30.19 9.41
C LYS A 2 -14.49 28.81 8.95
N GLN A 3 -14.44 27.83 9.83
CA GLN A 3 -15.04 26.52 9.58
C GLN A 3 -16.52 26.69 9.24
N LYS A 4 -16.95 26.16 8.10
CA LYS A 4 -18.37 26.06 7.81
C LYS A 4 -18.98 25.00 8.72
N PRO A 5 -20.20 25.19 9.24
CA PRO A 5 -20.83 24.21 10.13
C PRO A 5 -20.87 22.82 9.47
N GLY A 6 -20.35 21.81 10.14
CA GLY A 6 -20.35 20.41 9.68
C GLY A 6 -19.12 19.93 8.92
N TRP A 7 -18.10 20.77 8.74
CA TRP A 7 -16.86 20.36 8.08
C TRP A 7 -15.69 20.36 9.08
N VAL A 8 -15.04 19.23 9.26
CA VAL A 8 -13.77 19.11 9.96
C VAL A 8 -12.70 18.95 8.88
N LEU A 9 -11.81 19.92 8.78
CA LEU A 9 -10.66 19.85 7.89
C LEU A 9 -9.47 19.19 8.62
N PRO A 10 -8.59 18.47 7.89
CA PRO A 10 -7.39 17.90 8.48
C PRO A 10 -6.58 18.99 9.18
N ASP A 11 -6.20 18.77 10.43
CA ASP A 11 -5.29 19.63 11.18
C ASP A 11 -3.97 18.88 11.43
N LEU A 12 -2.97 19.20 10.62
CA LEU A 12 -1.66 18.61 10.73
C LEU A 12 -0.96 18.92 12.05
N LYS A 13 -1.30 20.03 12.71
CA LYS A 13 -0.77 20.35 14.04
C LYS A 13 -1.38 19.45 15.11
N GLU A 14 -2.65 19.13 15.00
CA GLU A 14 -3.29 18.16 15.89
C GLU A 14 -2.71 16.75 15.67
N ALA A 15 -2.51 16.34 14.41
CA ALA A 15 -1.86 15.08 14.09
C ALA A 15 -0.43 14.98 14.64
N GLN A 16 0.28 16.09 14.81
CA GLN A 16 1.62 16.15 15.41
C GLN A 16 1.61 16.04 16.95
N LYS A 17 0.55 16.46 17.61
CA LYS A 17 0.48 16.49 19.08
C LYS A 17 0.34 15.12 19.71
N ARG A 18 -0.05 14.10 18.97
CA ARG A 18 -0.23 12.69 19.36
C ARG A 18 -0.28 12.49 20.87
N THR A 19 -1.46 12.69 21.40
CA THR A 19 -1.76 12.39 22.79
C THR A 19 -1.84 10.87 22.96
N THR A 20 -1.51 10.39 24.17
CA THR A 20 -1.61 8.97 24.58
C THR A 20 -3.05 8.50 24.72
N ASN A 21 -3.90 8.78 23.74
CA ASN A 21 -5.28 8.31 23.79
C ASN A 21 -5.31 6.80 23.61
N THR A 22 -6.09 6.13 24.45
CA THR A 22 -6.44 4.72 24.28
C THR A 22 -7.06 4.51 22.90
N ILE A 23 -6.59 3.52 22.17
CA ILE A 23 -7.15 3.15 20.89
C ILE A 23 -8.32 2.22 21.14
N ASP A 24 -9.51 2.66 20.75
CA ASP A 24 -10.71 1.84 20.87
C ASP A 24 -10.75 0.82 19.73
N ARG A 25 -10.77 -0.46 20.09
CA ARG A 25 -10.95 -1.57 19.14
C ARG A 25 -12.38 -2.05 19.21
N ILE A 26 -13.10 -1.88 18.11
CA ILE A 26 -14.55 -2.15 18.02
C ILE A 26 -14.74 -3.49 17.29
N ASP A 27 -15.29 -4.46 18.00
CA ASP A 27 -15.42 -5.83 17.50
C ASP A 27 -16.61 -6.01 16.54
N THR A 28 -17.55 -5.08 16.54
CA THR A 28 -18.77 -5.20 15.74
C THR A 28 -18.98 -3.98 14.86
N PHE A 29 -19.08 -4.22 13.57
CA PHE A 29 -19.61 -3.24 12.63
C PHE A 29 -21.09 -3.53 12.42
N SER A 30 -21.94 -2.50 12.50
CA SER A 30 -23.36 -2.62 12.25
C SER A 30 -23.85 -1.56 11.28
N ILE A 31 -24.61 -1.98 10.30
CA ILE A 31 -25.28 -1.08 9.37
C ILE A 31 -26.62 -0.69 9.97
N PRO A 32 -26.94 0.62 10.08
CA PRO A 32 -28.26 1.06 10.49
C PRO A 32 -29.36 0.43 9.63
N GLU A 33 -30.43 -0.06 10.25
CA GLU A 33 -31.49 -0.78 9.54
C GLU A 33 -32.11 0.05 8.39
N VAL A 34 -32.23 1.36 8.58
CA VAL A 34 -32.71 2.30 7.55
C VAL A 34 -31.81 2.40 6.33
N ALA A 35 -30.53 2.04 6.45
CA ALA A 35 -29.56 2.06 5.37
C ALA A 35 -29.46 0.70 4.64
N ARG A 36 -29.93 -0.37 5.26
CA ARG A 36 -30.00 -1.68 4.61
C ARG A 36 -30.91 -1.60 3.40
N MET A 37 -30.51 -2.18 2.31
CA MET A 37 -31.28 -2.18 1.06
C MET A 37 -31.42 -0.79 0.37
N MET A 38 -30.75 0.27 0.83
CA MET A 38 -30.83 1.58 0.16
C MET A 38 -30.23 1.55 -1.27
N GLY A 39 -29.36 0.60 -1.52
CA GLY A 39 -28.75 0.33 -2.83
C GLY A 39 -29.51 -0.63 -3.72
N ARG A 40 -30.67 -1.14 -3.30
CA ARG A 40 -31.40 -2.14 -4.09
C ARG A 40 -31.74 -1.64 -5.49
N GLY A 41 -31.31 -2.38 -6.52
CA GLY A 41 -31.45 -2.01 -7.93
C GLY A 41 -30.55 -0.87 -8.40
N LYS A 42 -29.54 -0.51 -7.59
CA LYS A 42 -28.52 0.51 -7.89
C LYS A 42 -27.14 -0.11 -7.98
N THR A 43 -26.26 0.56 -8.71
CA THR A 43 -24.92 0.08 -8.99
C THR A 43 -23.86 1.02 -8.44
N TYR A 44 -22.67 0.47 -8.19
CA TYR A 44 -21.50 1.27 -7.82
C TYR A 44 -20.26 0.94 -8.67
N PHE A 45 -19.40 1.91 -8.80
CA PHE A 45 -18.07 1.77 -9.38
C PHE A 45 -17.02 2.35 -8.42
N ILE A 46 -15.92 1.62 -8.20
CA ILE A 46 -14.79 2.08 -7.39
C ILE A 46 -13.55 2.17 -8.26
N SER A 47 -12.96 3.36 -8.34
CA SER A 47 -11.67 3.60 -8.96
C SER A 47 -10.60 3.77 -7.87
N THR A 48 -9.54 2.96 -7.91
CA THR A 48 -8.48 2.95 -6.88
C THR A 48 -7.17 3.45 -7.45
N TYR A 49 -6.62 4.47 -6.81
CA TYR A 49 -5.31 5.03 -7.11
C TYR A 49 -4.43 4.94 -5.87
N GLY A 50 -3.32 4.21 -5.95
CA GLY A 50 -2.39 4.24 -4.83
C GLY A 50 -1.61 2.97 -4.57
N CYS A 51 -1.49 2.62 -3.30
CA CYS A 51 -0.77 1.45 -2.82
C CYS A 51 -1.74 0.33 -2.42
N GLN A 52 -1.19 -0.83 -2.06
CA GLN A 52 -1.98 -1.99 -1.62
C GLN A 52 -2.95 -1.68 -0.46
N ALA A 53 -2.57 -0.73 0.42
CA ALA A 53 -3.48 -0.30 1.47
C ALA A 53 -4.75 0.39 0.92
N ASN A 54 -4.63 1.16 -0.19
CA ASN A 54 -5.81 1.71 -0.85
C ASN A 54 -6.64 0.62 -1.54
N GLU A 55 -6.00 -0.39 -2.14
CA GLU A 55 -6.72 -1.54 -2.72
C GLU A 55 -7.52 -2.26 -1.65
N ARG A 56 -6.92 -2.55 -0.49
CA ARG A 56 -7.60 -3.17 0.63
C ARG A 56 -8.73 -2.29 1.22
N ASP A 57 -8.50 -0.96 1.29
CA ASP A 57 -9.56 -0.01 1.69
C ASP A 57 -10.73 -0.06 0.68
N SER A 58 -10.46 -0.21 -0.62
CA SER A 58 -11.49 -0.34 -1.65
C SER A 58 -12.27 -1.65 -1.57
N GLU A 59 -11.61 -2.77 -1.22
CA GLU A 59 -12.31 -4.02 -0.91
C GLU A 59 -13.28 -3.87 0.27
N THR A 60 -12.90 -3.11 1.29
CA THR A 60 -13.79 -2.79 2.42
C THR A 60 -14.95 -1.88 2.00
N LEU A 61 -14.68 -0.85 1.20
CA LEU A 61 -15.73 0.03 0.66
C LEU A 61 -16.73 -0.77 -0.19
N ALA A 62 -16.24 -1.67 -1.04
CA ALA A 62 -17.07 -2.55 -1.85
C ALA A 62 -17.93 -3.48 -0.99
N GLY A 63 -17.35 -4.12 0.03
CA GLY A 63 -18.08 -4.97 0.97
C GLY A 63 -19.18 -4.22 1.72
N ILE A 64 -18.92 -2.97 2.15
CA ILE A 64 -19.96 -2.13 2.77
C ILE A 64 -21.07 -1.81 1.75
N LEU A 65 -20.74 -1.52 0.49
CA LEU A 65 -21.74 -1.22 -0.54
C LEU A 65 -22.60 -2.45 -0.87
N ASP A 66 -21.99 -3.64 -0.92
CA ASP A 66 -22.72 -4.90 -1.11
C ASP A 66 -23.73 -5.14 0.03
N GLU A 67 -23.33 -4.92 1.29
CA GLU A 67 -24.20 -5.01 2.46
C GLU A 67 -25.34 -3.97 2.46
N LEU A 68 -25.15 -2.86 1.75
CA LEU A 68 -26.19 -1.84 1.53
C LEU A 68 -27.12 -2.19 0.35
N GLY A 69 -26.87 -3.30 -0.34
CA GLY A 69 -27.67 -3.81 -1.46
C GLY A 69 -27.34 -3.22 -2.82
N PHE A 70 -26.21 -2.51 -2.97
CA PHE A 70 -25.70 -2.11 -4.27
C PHE A 70 -25.05 -3.30 -4.99
N THR A 71 -24.97 -3.25 -6.31
CA THR A 71 -24.23 -4.21 -7.11
C THR A 71 -23.03 -3.55 -7.81
N PRO A 72 -21.87 -4.24 -7.91
CA PRO A 72 -20.72 -3.68 -8.59
C PRO A 72 -20.98 -3.48 -10.09
N ASN A 73 -20.38 -2.42 -10.66
CA ASN A 73 -20.34 -2.17 -12.09
C ASN A 73 -18.87 -2.11 -12.55
N GLU A 74 -18.59 -2.59 -13.74
CA GLU A 74 -17.24 -2.60 -14.31
C GLU A 74 -16.77 -1.21 -14.76
N THR A 75 -17.70 -0.30 -15.03
CA THR A 75 -17.41 1.04 -15.52
C THR A 75 -18.14 2.11 -14.71
N ALA A 76 -17.63 3.33 -14.79
CA ALA A 76 -18.28 4.48 -14.17
C ALA A 76 -19.61 4.85 -14.88
N GLU A 77 -19.72 4.55 -16.16
CA GLU A 77 -20.92 4.78 -16.96
C GLU A 77 -22.07 3.90 -16.47
N GLY A 78 -23.21 4.54 -16.19
CA GLY A 78 -24.41 3.85 -15.70
C GLY A 78 -24.39 3.51 -14.20
N SER A 79 -23.33 3.86 -13.48
CA SER A 79 -23.28 3.69 -12.03
C SER A 79 -24.08 4.78 -11.30
N ASP A 80 -24.72 4.41 -10.21
CA ASP A 80 -25.43 5.35 -9.31
C ASP A 80 -24.49 5.99 -8.28
N VAL A 81 -23.45 5.25 -7.90
CA VAL A 81 -22.40 5.69 -6.96
C VAL A 81 -21.04 5.44 -7.58
N ILE A 82 -20.21 6.47 -7.63
CA ILE A 82 -18.80 6.38 -8.02
C ILE A 82 -17.95 6.77 -6.83
N ILE A 83 -17.04 5.91 -6.40
CA ILE A 83 -16.06 6.22 -5.34
C ILE A 83 -14.66 6.19 -5.92
N ILE A 84 -13.91 7.28 -5.72
CA ILE A 84 -12.51 7.40 -6.11
C ILE A 84 -11.68 7.32 -4.82
N ASN A 85 -11.00 6.19 -4.63
CA ASN A 85 -10.08 6.00 -3.51
C ASN A 85 -8.67 6.41 -3.90
N THR A 86 -8.08 7.33 -3.15
CA THR A 86 -6.93 8.11 -3.60
C THR A 86 -5.74 8.05 -2.66
N CYS A 87 -4.54 8.23 -3.21
CA CYS A 87 -3.27 8.18 -2.49
C CYS A 87 -2.60 9.54 -2.42
N ALA A 88 -2.00 9.87 -1.28
CA ALA A 88 -1.21 11.09 -1.05
C ALA A 88 0.29 10.95 -1.35
N ILE A 89 0.75 9.74 -1.70
CA ILE A 89 2.19 9.46 -1.77
C ILE A 89 2.78 9.80 -3.15
N ARG A 90 1.98 9.75 -4.22
CA ARG A 90 2.45 9.90 -5.61
C ARG A 90 1.79 11.09 -6.29
N GLN A 91 2.56 12.13 -6.62
CA GLN A 91 2.05 13.33 -7.31
C GLN A 91 1.35 13.01 -8.63
N ASN A 92 1.89 12.07 -9.42
CA ASN A 92 1.26 11.64 -10.67
C ASN A 92 -0.13 10.97 -10.45
N ALA A 93 -0.40 10.44 -9.25
CA ALA A 93 -1.72 9.90 -8.92
C ALA A 93 -2.73 11.02 -8.69
N GLU A 94 -2.32 12.11 -8.04
CA GLU A 94 -3.16 13.28 -7.78
C GLU A 94 -3.66 13.93 -9.09
N GLU A 95 -2.75 14.19 -10.04
CA GLU A 95 -3.11 14.78 -11.33
C GLU A 95 -4.07 13.88 -12.13
N LYS A 96 -3.85 12.56 -12.12
CA LYS A 96 -4.75 11.60 -12.77
C LYS A 96 -6.14 11.61 -12.13
N VAL A 97 -6.21 11.62 -10.81
CA VAL A 97 -7.46 11.65 -10.05
C VAL A 97 -8.25 12.92 -10.36
N LEU A 98 -7.61 14.10 -10.34
CA LEU A 98 -8.27 15.36 -10.66
C LEU A 98 -8.78 15.38 -12.10
N GLY A 99 -8.03 14.79 -13.05
CA GLY A 99 -8.44 14.61 -14.43
C GLY A 99 -9.68 13.72 -14.55
N GLU A 100 -9.70 12.58 -13.85
CA GLU A 100 -10.83 11.64 -13.85
C GLU A 100 -12.09 12.25 -13.23
N ILE A 101 -11.95 12.94 -12.09
CA ILE A 101 -13.06 13.68 -11.48
C ILE A 101 -13.64 14.70 -12.47
N GLY A 102 -12.75 15.36 -13.26
CA GLY A 102 -13.16 16.27 -14.32
C GLY A 102 -14.01 15.60 -15.40
N ASN A 103 -13.64 14.39 -15.82
CA ASN A 103 -14.36 13.59 -16.82
C ASN A 103 -15.76 13.19 -16.33
N PHE A 104 -15.90 12.85 -15.05
CA PHE A 104 -17.19 12.50 -14.42
C PHE A 104 -18.19 13.66 -14.37
N LYS A 105 -17.75 14.88 -14.68
CA LYS A 105 -18.66 16.02 -14.82
C LYS A 105 -19.71 15.80 -15.92
N ARG A 106 -19.36 15.05 -16.99
CA ARG A 106 -20.30 14.67 -18.04
C ARG A 106 -21.39 13.76 -17.47
N LEU A 107 -21.01 12.69 -16.78
CA LEU A 107 -21.95 11.74 -16.17
C LEU A 107 -22.90 12.42 -15.18
N TYR A 108 -22.37 13.34 -14.36
CA TYR A 108 -23.19 14.12 -13.43
C TYR A 108 -24.16 15.09 -14.13
N ARG A 109 -23.87 15.56 -15.34
CA ARG A 109 -24.81 16.37 -16.12
C ARG A 109 -25.97 15.53 -16.66
N GLU A 110 -25.69 14.30 -17.05
CA GLU A 110 -26.64 13.33 -17.57
C GLU A 110 -27.53 12.76 -16.44
N ASN A 111 -26.94 12.49 -15.27
CA ASN A 111 -27.64 12.01 -14.09
C ASN A 111 -27.30 12.87 -12.86
N LYS A 112 -28.27 13.69 -12.41
CA LYS A 112 -28.10 14.56 -11.22
C LYS A 112 -28.17 13.83 -9.89
N ASP A 113 -28.71 12.62 -9.88
CA ASP A 113 -28.78 11.76 -8.70
C ASP A 113 -27.47 10.98 -8.48
N LEU A 114 -26.58 10.94 -9.47
CA LEU A 114 -25.26 10.35 -9.35
C LEU A 114 -24.50 10.89 -8.15
N ILE A 115 -24.00 9.99 -7.31
CA ILE A 115 -23.13 10.35 -6.19
C ILE A 115 -21.69 10.08 -6.58
N ILE A 116 -20.89 11.13 -6.63
CA ILE A 116 -19.44 11.05 -6.83
C ILE A 116 -18.78 11.32 -5.48
N GLY A 117 -18.10 10.28 -4.96
CA GLY A 117 -17.34 10.29 -3.72
C GLY A 117 -15.84 10.28 -3.96
N VAL A 118 -15.09 11.02 -3.15
CA VAL A 118 -13.62 10.98 -3.12
C VAL A 118 -13.18 10.63 -1.70
N CYS A 119 -12.29 9.65 -1.57
CA CYS A 119 -11.79 9.21 -0.27
C CYS A 119 -10.30 8.84 -0.31
N GLY A 120 -9.80 8.36 0.80
CA GLY A 120 -8.42 7.88 0.94
C GLY A 120 -7.45 8.95 1.45
N CYS A 121 -6.14 8.67 1.29
CA CYS A 121 -5.10 9.51 1.89
C CYS A 121 -5.08 10.95 1.33
N MET A 122 -5.38 11.12 0.05
CA MET A 122 -5.40 12.43 -0.60
C MET A 122 -6.49 13.35 -0.03
N ALA A 123 -7.63 12.78 0.41
CA ALA A 123 -8.68 13.54 1.08
C ALA A 123 -8.25 14.11 2.44
N GLN A 124 -7.14 13.64 3.00
CA GLN A 124 -6.55 14.14 4.25
C GLN A 124 -5.52 15.26 4.03
N GLU A 125 -5.20 15.63 2.78
CA GLU A 125 -4.23 16.69 2.49
C GLU A 125 -4.86 18.08 2.66
N GLU A 126 -4.12 18.97 3.34
CA GLU A 126 -4.52 20.36 3.50
C GLU A 126 -4.57 21.07 2.13
N GLY A 127 -5.64 21.82 1.87
CA GLY A 127 -5.84 22.59 0.63
C GLY A 127 -6.48 21.81 -0.53
N LEU A 128 -6.33 20.47 -0.59
CA LEU A 128 -6.95 19.68 -1.64
C LEU A 128 -8.47 19.59 -1.45
N VAL A 129 -8.92 19.42 -0.22
CA VAL A 129 -10.35 19.42 0.13
C VAL A 129 -11.03 20.70 -0.37
N GLU A 130 -10.42 21.85 -0.12
CA GLU A 130 -10.93 23.14 -0.61
C GLU A 130 -10.98 23.19 -2.15
N THR A 131 -9.94 22.66 -2.80
CA THR A 131 -9.89 22.55 -4.27
C THR A 131 -11.02 21.67 -4.80
N LEU A 132 -11.23 20.49 -4.21
CA LEU A 132 -12.31 19.58 -4.60
C LEU A 132 -13.69 20.23 -4.42
N LEU A 133 -13.91 20.91 -3.31
CA LEU A 133 -15.18 21.53 -3.01
C LEU A 133 -15.49 22.75 -3.88
N THR A 134 -14.49 23.49 -4.34
CA THR A 134 -14.66 24.71 -5.14
C THR A 134 -14.64 24.45 -6.63
N LYS A 135 -13.73 23.62 -7.14
CA LYS A 135 -13.54 23.36 -8.57
C LYS A 135 -14.39 22.21 -9.11
N TYR A 136 -14.79 21.28 -8.24
CA TYR A 136 -15.51 20.06 -8.61
C TYR A 136 -16.86 19.94 -7.89
N PRO A 137 -17.84 20.78 -8.23
CA PRO A 137 -19.15 20.83 -7.56
C PRO A 137 -19.95 19.52 -7.65
N GLN A 138 -19.63 18.66 -8.62
CA GLN A 138 -20.20 17.32 -8.78
C GLN A 138 -19.78 16.33 -7.69
N VAL A 139 -18.68 16.57 -6.98
CA VAL A 139 -18.28 15.75 -5.82
C VAL A 139 -19.23 16.04 -4.67
N ARG A 140 -20.01 15.04 -4.27
CA ARG A 140 -21.02 15.15 -3.22
C ARG A 140 -20.60 14.51 -1.92
N LEU A 141 -19.66 13.58 -1.97
CA LEU A 141 -19.16 12.83 -0.83
C LEU A 141 -17.64 12.96 -0.75
N LEU A 142 -17.12 13.41 0.39
CA LEU A 142 -15.68 13.54 0.65
C LEU A 142 -15.38 13.06 2.06
N PHE A 143 -14.54 12.01 2.19
CA PHE A 143 -14.21 11.43 3.49
C PHE A 143 -12.77 10.92 3.56
N GLY A 144 -12.25 10.87 4.78
CA GLY A 144 -10.88 10.43 5.03
C GLY A 144 -10.75 8.92 5.22
N THR A 145 -9.50 8.49 5.41
CA THR A 145 -9.15 7.08 5.69
C THR A 145 -9.70 6.54 7.01
N HIS A 146 -10.07 7.42 7.94
CA HIS A 146 -10.58 7.08 9.27
C HIS A 146 -12.10 6.92 9.34
N ASN A 147 -12.81 7.14 8.23
CA ASN A 147 -14.26 7.24 8.19
C ASN A 147 -14.94 6.20 7.31
N ILE A 148 -14.23 5.19 6.86
CA ILE A 148 -14.76 4.16 5.94
C ILE A 148 -16.00 3.50 6.53
N GLN A 149 -16.00 3.20 7.83
CA GLN A 149 -17.12 2.59 8.55
C GLN A 149 -18.37 3.48 8.60
N GLU A 150 -18.22 4.78 8.37
CA GLU A 150 -19.36 5.71 8.35
C GLU A 150 -20.00 5.85 6.96
N LEU A 151 -19.50 5.14 5.94
CA LEU A 151 -20.02 5.20 4.57
C LEU A 151 -21.55 5.01 4.49
N PRO A 152 -22.20 4.09 5.25
CA PRO A 152 -23.65 3.94 5.21
C PRO A 152 -24.41 5.23 5.55
N SER A 153 -24.03 5.90 6.63
CA SER A 153 -24.67 7.14 7.08
C SER A 153 -24.40 8.31 6.14
N MET A 154 -23.20 8.35 5.56
CA MET A 154 -22.80 9.39 4.63
C MET A 154 -23.56 9.26 3.29
N LEU A 155 -23.69 8.05 2.76
CA LEU A 155 -24.47 7.78 1.56
C LEU A 155 -25.96 8.07 1.78
N TYR A 156 -26.53 7.67 2.92
CA TYR A 156 -27.91 7.99 3.26
C TYR A 156 -28.17 9.50 3.19
N SER A 157 -27.29 10.29 3.80
CA SER A 157 -27.40 11.75 3.75
C SER A 157 -27.28 12.33 2.34
N CYS A 158 -26.41 11.77 1.50
CA CYS A 158 -26.30 12.18 0.11
C CYS A 158 -27.54 11.83 -0.72
N MET A 159 -28.08 10.60 -0.55
CA MET A 159 -29.16 10.07 -1.38
C MET A 159 -30.53 10.65 -1.00
N PHE A 160 -30.84 10.69 0.30
CA PHE A 160 -32.20 10.97 0.78
C PHE A 160 -32.37 12.38 1.35
N GLU A 161 -31.27 12.99 1.85
CA GLU A 161 -31.34 14.36 2.39
C GLU A 161 -30.78 15.39 1.40
N GLY A 162 -30.27 14.94 0.24
CA GLY A 162 -29.69 15.80 -0.79
C GLY A 162 -28.44 16.58 -0.36
N LYS A 163 -27.80 16.15 0.76
CA LYS A 163 -26.68 16.84 1.35
C LYS A 163 -25.37 16.55 0.61
N LYS A 164 -24.49 17.56 0.59
CA LYS A 164 -23.08 17.35 0.32
C LYS A 164 -22.38 17.00 1.63
N VAL A 165 -21.77 15.82 1.71
CA VAL A 165 -21.17 15.31 2.94
C VAL A 165 -19.64 15.43 2.84
N VAL A 166 -19.05 16.07 3.86
CA VAL A 166 -17.59 16.16 4.02
C VAL A 166 -17.23 15.73 5.43
N LYS A 167 -16.60 14.57 5.57
CA LYS A 167 -16.15 14.01 6.84
C LYS A 167 -14.68 13.64 6.77
N ILE A 168 -13.84 14.54 7.24
CA ILE A 168 -12.40 14.36 7.27
C ILE A 168 -11.94 14.64 8.70
N TYR A 169 -11.39 13.63 9.34
CA TYR A 169 -10.91 13.75 10.71
C TYR A 169 -9.39 13.89 10.75
N SER A 170 -8.91 14.79 11.59
CA SER A 170 -7.50 14.91 11.95
C SER A 170 -7.13 14.07 13.17
N LYS A 171 -8.12 13.48 13.83
CA LYS A 171 -7.93 12.63 15.01
C LYS A 171 -7.68 11.19 14.63
N GLU A 172 -7.00 10.49 15.55
CA GLU A 172 -6.79 9.05 15.48
C GLU A 172 -8.13 8.33 15.38
N GLY A 173 -8.22 7.45 14.40
CA GLY A 173 -9.42 6.65 14.19
C GLY A 173 -9.47 5.45 15.14
N GLU A 174 -10.63 4.90 15.27
CA GLU A 174 -10.88 3.61 15.89
C GLU A 174 -10.37 2.48 14.99
N VAL A 175 -10.19 1.29 15.54
CA VAL A 175 -9.96 0.06 14.77
C VAL A 175 -11.24 -0.74 14.78
N TYR A 176 -11.85 -0.90 13.62
CA TYR A 176 -12.99 -1.79 13.44
C TYR A 176 -12.50 -3.15 12.98
N GLU A 177 -12.82 -4.16 13.78
CA GLU A 177 -12.71 -5.55 13.33
C GLU A 177 -13.99 -5.93 12.56
N ASN A 178 -13.93 -6.98 11.76
CA ASN A 178 -15.09 -7.52 11.04
C ASN A 178 -15.83 -6.53 10.12
N LEU A 179 -15.12 -5.55 9.52
CA LEU A 179 -15.68 -4.79 8.41
C LEU A 179 -15.92 -5.74 7.21
N PRO A 180 -17.07 -5.63 6.53
CA PRO A 180 -17.34 -6.44 5.35
C PRO A 180 -16.30 -6.19 4.26
N VAL A 181 -15.99 -7.21 3.50
CA VAL A 181 -14.94 -7.17 2.47
C VAL A 181 -15.42 -7.87 1.22
N HIS A 182 -15.37 -7.15 0.11
CA HIS A 182 -15.52 -7.74 -1.22
C HIS A 182 -14.12 -7.96 -1.80
N ARG A 183 -13.65 -9.19 -1.86
CA ARG A 183 -12.32 -9.51 -2.39
C ARG A 183 -12.29 -9.36 -3.90
N PHE A 184 -11.33 -8.57 -4.40
CA PHE A 184 -11.13 -8.42 -5.85
C PHE A 184 -10.29 -9.56 -6.43
N GLY A 185 -9.40 -10.15 -5.62
CA GLY A 185 -8.61 -11.31 -6.01
C GLY A 185 -9.29 -12.63 -5.64
N THR A 186 -9.13 -13.66 -6.46
CA THR A 186 -9.71 -14.98 -6.24
C THR A 186 -8.75 -15.99 -5.62
N PHE A 187 -7.45 -15.72 -5.64
CA PHE A 187 -6.40 -16.60 -5.09
C PHE A 187 -5.27 -15.85 -4.36
N LYS A 188 -5.29 -14.51 -4.40
CA LYS A 188 -4.41 -13.63 -3.63
C LYS A 188 -5.25 -12.66 -2.81
N ALA A 189 -4.90 -12.46 -1.54
CA ALA A 189 -5.62 -11.56 -0.66
C ALA A 189 -4.70 -10.61 0.11
N TRP A 190 -5.22 -9.41 0.36
CA TRP A 190 -4.62 -8.42 1.26
C TRP A 190 -5.22 -8.56 2.66
N VAL A 191 -4.37 -8.67 3.69
CA VAL A 191 -4.81 -8.75 5.08
C VAL A 191 -4.18 -7.58 5.85
N ASN A 192 -4.98 -6.58 6.19
CA ASN A 192 -4.51 -5.51 7.05
C ASN A 192 -4.24 -6.07 8.45
N ILE A 193 -3.04 -5.84 8.99
CA ILE A 193 -2.70 -6.20 10.38
C ILE A 193 -2.65 -4.98 11.28
N MET A 194 -2.45 -3.80 10.69
CA MET A 194 -2.36 -2.53 11.41
C MET A 194 -2.62 -1.34 10.50
N TYR A 195 -2.91 -0.20 11.09
CA TYR A 195 -3.11 1.09 10.44
C TYR A 195 -2.19 2.15 11.03
N GLY A 196 -1.80 3.15 10.23
CA GLY A 196 -1.00 4.27 10.68
C GLY A 196 0.46 3.95 10.97
N CYS A 197 1.25 4.96 11.33
CA CYS A 197 2.68 4.79 11.57
C CYS A 197 3.21 5.86 12.52
N ASP A 198 4.02 5.44 13.52
CA ASP A 198 4.60 6.31 14.55
C ASP A 198 6.06 6.70 14.26
N LYS A 199 6.59 6.44 13.06
CA LYS A 199 8.00 6.68 12.76
C LYS A 199 8.36 8.14 12.46
N PHE A 200 7.43 8.97 12.01
CA PHE A 200 7.66 10.40 11.72
C PHE A 200 8.90 10.70 10.88
N CYS A 201 9.19 9.89 9.88
CA CYS A 201 10.19 10.25 8.89
C CYS A 201 9.84 11.63 8.32
N THR A 202 10.83 12.53 8.22
CA THR A 202 10.59 13.95 7.95
C THR A 202 9.92 14.25 6.62
N PHE A 203 10.01 13.33 5.65
CA PHE A 203 9.41 13.42 4.32
C PHE A 203 8.04 12.74 4.20
N CYS A 204 7.64 11.95 5.21
CA CYS A 204 6.52 11.03 5.08
C CYS A 204 5.20 11.66 5.52
N ILE A 205 4.21 11.60 4.63
CA ILE A 205 2.84 12.10 4.88
C ILE A 205 1.96 11.08 5.62
N VAL A 206 2.34 9.81 5.67
CA VAL A 206 1.53 8.71 6.24
C VAL A 206 1.05 9.00 7.67
N PRO A 207 1.90 9.46 8.61
CA PRO A 207 1.45 9.79 9.96
C PRO A 207 0.30 10.81 10.01
N TYR A 208 0.20 11.64 9.01
CA TYR A 208 -0.80 12.71 8.93
C TYR A 208 -2.08 12.26 8.23
N THR A 209 -1.97 11.31 7.29
CA THR A 209 -3.09 10.85 6.49
C THR A 209 -3.72 9.55 7.00
N ARG A 210 -2.95 8.67 7.66
CA ARG A 210 -3.41 7.41 8.23
C ARG A 210 -3.31 7.37 9.76
N GLY A 211 -2.83 8.45 10.38
CA GLY A 211 -2.81 8.64 11.80
C GLY A 211 -1.77 7.79 12.55
N LYS A 212 -1.99 7.66 13.86
CA LYS A 212 -1.17 6.88 14.77
C LYS A 212 -1.23 5.39 14.45
N GLN A 213 -0.16 4.68 14.80
CA GLN A 213 -0.14 3.22 14.74
C GLN A 213 -1.29 2.61 15.55
N ARG A 214 -2.01 1.68 14.95
CA ARG A 214 -3.13 0.93 15.54
C ARG A 214 -3.11 -0.48 15.00
N SER A 215 -2.74 -1.44 15.84
CA SER A 215 -2.71 -2.86 15.50
C SER A 215 -4.10 -3.48 15.67
N ARG A 216 -4.45 -4.40 14.78
CA ARG A 216 -5.64 -5.27 14.89
C ARG A 216 -5.37 -6.39 15.89
N LYS A 217 -6.42 -6.98 16.44
CA LYS A 217 -6.31 -8.15 17.31
C LYS A 217 -5.75 -9.34 16.54
N MET A 218 -4.77 -10.04 17.13
CA MET A 218 -4.17 -11.22 16.50
C MET A 218 -5.23 -12.30 16.21
N SER A 219 -6.16 -12.53 17.13
CA SER A 219 -7.24 -13.49 16.94
C SER A 219 -8.08 -13.24 15.70
N GLU A 220 -8.39 -11.96 15.41
CA GLU A 220 -9.19 -11.58 14.25
C GLU A 220 -8.39 -11.69 12.94
N ILE A 221 -7.10 -11.40 12.99
CA ILE A 221 -6.20 -11.60 11.84
C ILE A 221 -6.08 -13.09 11.51
N LEU A 222 -5.85 -13.93 12.52
CA LEU A 222 -5.73 -15.39 12.33
C LEU A 222 -7.04 -15.99 11.83
N LYS A 223 -8.18 -15.54 12.33
CA LYS A 223 -9.50 -15.93 11.83
C LYS A 223 -9.67 -15.58 10.35
N GLU A 224 -9.39 -14.33 9.95
CA GLU A 224 -9.45 -13.89 8.55
C GLU A 224 -8.53 -14.74 7.65
N VAL A 225 -7.32 -15.04 8.11
CA VAL A 225 -6.35 -15.88 7.35
C VAL A 225 -6.85 -17.32 7.24
N GLN A 226 -7.48 -17.88 8.30
CA GLN A 226 -8.06 -19.21 8.24
C GLN A 226 -9.22 -19.29 7.24
N GLU A 227 -10.12 -18.31 7.26
CA GLU A 227 -11.22 -18.19 6.29
C GLU A 227 -10.70 -18.15 4.85
N LEU A 228 -9.68 -17.34 4.57
CA LEU A 228 -9.03 -17.28 3.25
C LEU A 228 -8.42 -18.62 2.82
N LYS A 229 -7.80 -19.34 3.75
CA LYS A 229 -7.30 -20.71 3.48
C LYS A 229 -8.43 -21.67 3.11
N ASP A 230 -9.51 -21.63 3.87
CA ASP A 230 -10.66 -22.52 3.67
C ASP A 230 -11.39 -22.22 2.35
N GLU A 231 -11.38 -20.96 1.91
CA GLU A 231 -11.83 -20.49 0.59
C GLU A 231 -10.86 -20.85 -0.55
N GLY A 232 -9.68 -21.40 -0.25
CA GLY A 232 -8.72 -21.89 -1.24
C GLY A 232 -7.72 -20.84 -1.76
N TYR A 233 -7.56 -19.71 -1.08
CA TYR A 233 -6.55 -18.70 -1.44
C TYR A 233 -5.15 -19.30 -1.39
N LYS A 234 -4.30 -18.88 -2.32
CA LYS A 234 -2.93 -19.39 -2.51
C LYS A 234 -1.85 -18.47 -1.92
N GLU A 235 -2.11 -17.18 -1.88
CA GLU A 235 -1.17 -16.18 -1.36
C GLU A 235 -1.90 -15.13 -0.53
N ILE A 236 -1.34 -14.79 0.63
CA ILE A 236 -1.74 -13.62 1.39
C ILE A 236 -0.57 -12.65 1.57
N THR A 237 -0.91 -11.38 1.62
CA THR A 237 0.04 -10.33 1.99
C THR A 237 -0.44 -9.61 3.23
N LEU A 238 0.35 -9.68 4.30
CA LEU A 238 0.13 -8.89 5.52
C LEU A 238 0.48 -7.43 5.25
N LEU A 239 -0.48 -6.55 5.45
CA LEU A 239 -0.37 -5.12 5.15
C LEU A 239 -0.35 -4.26 6.41
N GLY A 240 0.48 -3.23 6.37
CA GLY A 240 0.54 -2.15 7.34
C GLY A 240 1.41 -1.02 6.80
N GLN A 241 1.53 0.09 7.52
CA GLN A 241 2.44 1.17 7.17
C GLN A 241 3.84 0.99 7.79
N ASN A 242 3.96 0.07 8.73
CA ASN A 242 5.20 -0.45 9.31
C ASN A 242 4.91 -1.77 10.01
N VAL A 243 4.81 -2.87 9.26
CA VAL A 243 4.37 -4.18 9.77
C VAL A 243 5.22 -4.70 10.93
N ASN A 244 6.52 -4.38 10.93
CA ASN A 244 7.46 -4.78 11.98
C ASN A 244 7.14 -4.18 13.36
N ALA A 245 6.34 -3.12 13.40
CA ALA A 245 5.92 -2.50 14.65
C ALA A 245 4.57 -3.02 15.16
N TYR A 246 3.98 -4.03 14.50
CA TYR A 246 2.74 -4.65 14.96
C TYR A 246 2.84 -5.03 16.45
N GLY A 247 1.78 -4.77 17.19
CA GLY A 247 1.65 -5.07 18.61
C GLY A 247 2.25 -4.05 19.57
N LYS A 248 3.15 -3.13 19.11
CA LYS A 248 3.80 -2.13 19.99
C LYS A 248 2.84 -1.12 20.63
N ASP A 249 1.62 -1.02 20.13
CA ASP A 249 0.53 -0.20 20.66
C ASP A 249 -0.46 -1.01 21.51
N MET A 250 -0.12 -2.24 21.85
CA MET A 250 -0.94 -3.18 22.64
C MET A 250 -0.20 -3.57 23.92
N ASP A 251 -0.93 -3.77 25.01
CA ASP A 251 -0.37 -4.15 26.32
C ASP A 251 0.00 -5.63 26.43
N ASN A 252 -0.27 -6.42 25.40
CA ASN A 252 0.06 -7.84 25.33
C ASN A 252 1.39 -8.01 24.57
N GLU A 253 2.24 -8.93 24.98
CA GLU A 253 3.55 -9.21 24.41
C GLU A 253 3.51 -9.81 22.99
N GLN A 254 2.45 -9.56 22.23
CA GLN A 254 2.28 -10.05 20.85
C GLN A 254 2.94 -9.10 19.88
N ASP A 255 4.02 -9.54 19.25
CA ASP A 255 4.75 -8.77 18.25
C ASP A 255 4.54 -9.35 16.83
N PHE A 256 5.16 -8.70 15.85
CA PHE A 256 5.04 -9.13 14.45
C PHE A 256 5.68 -10.51 14.22
N ALA A 257 6.75 -10.86 14.90
CA ALA A 257 7.40 -12.17 14.75
C ALA A 257 6.45 -13.29 15.19
N THR A 258 5.80 -13.11 16.33
CA THR A 258 4.77 -14.03 16.85
C THR A 258 3.59 -14.15 15.90
N LEU A 259 3.05 -13.01 15.41
CA LEU A 259 1.97 -13.01 14.44
C LEU A 259 2.34 -13.76 13.15
N LEU A 260 3.55 -13.49 12.62
CA LEU A 260 4.03 -14.11 11.39
C LEU A 260 4.16 -15.62 11.53
N GLU A 261 4.64 -16.10 12.69
CA GLU A 261 4.74 -17.51 13.01
C GLU A 261 3.35 -18.18 13.08
N GLU A 262 2.40 -17.58 13.80
CA GLU A 262 1.04 -18.12 13.90
C GLU A 262 0.33 -18.14 12.53
N VAL A 263 0.50 -17.11 11.72
CA VAL A 263 -0.02 -17.07 10.33
C VAL A 263 0.61 -18.19 9.48
N ALA A 264 1.92 -18.40 9.59
CA ALA A 264 2.60 -19.47 8.85
C ALA A 264 2.05 -20.86 9.21
N LYS A 265 1.77 -21.11 10.50
CA LYS A 265 1.20 -22.38 10.99
C LYS A 265 -0.19 -22.69 10.42
N ILE A 266 -0.97 -21.68 10.01
CA ILE A 266 -2.25 -21.89 9.33
C ILE A 266 -2.05 -22.67 8.03
N GLY A 267 -0.93 -22.46 7.31
CA GLY A 267 -0.53 -23.25 6.16
C GLY A 267 -1.15 -22.78 4.84
N ILE A 268 -1.38 -21.51 4.63
CA ILE A 268 -1.57 -20.94 3.30
C ILE A 268 -0.26 -21.13 2.52
N PRO A 269 -0.32 -21.50 1.23
CA PRO A 269 0.89 -21.86 0.46
C PRO A 269 1.94 -20.74 0.37
N ARG A 270 1.51 -19.47 0.33
CA ARG A 270 2.40 -18.31 0.30
C ARG A 270 1.95 -17.23 1.26
N VAL A 271 2.82 -16.87 2.20
CA VAL A 271 2.67 -15.76 3.14
C VAL A 271 3.75 -14.73 2.87
N ARG A 272 3.36 -13.49 2.66
CA ARG A 272 4.29 -12.37 2.50
C ARG A 272 3.84 -11.17 3.31
N PHE A 273 4.72 -10.20 3.45
CA PHE A 273 4.42 -8.92 4.08
C PHE A 273 5.11 -7.78 3.33
N THR A 274 4.61 -6.58 3.49
CA THR A 274 5.18 -5.38 2.86
C THR A 274 5.32 -4.26 3.87
N THR A 275 6.13 -3.25 3.53
CA THR A 275 6.30 -2.03 4.32
C THR A 275 6.97 -2.30 5.67
N SER A 276 8.14 -2.96 5.62
CA SER A 276 9.00 -3.09 6.78
C SER A 276 9.86 -1.84 6.99
N HIS A 277 10.35 -1.67 8.21
CA HIS A 277 11.26 -0.58 8.57
C HIS A 277 12.54 -1.19 9.17
N PRO A 278 13.74 -0.88 8.65
CA PRO A 278 14.99 -1.51 9.12
C PRO A 278 15.19 -1.46 10.62
N TRP A 279 14.81 -0.36 11.26
CA TRP A 279 14.94 -0.20 12.72
C TRP A 279 14.11 -1.18 13.56
N ASP A 280 12.95 -1.63 13.04
CA ASP A 280 12.08 -2.56 13.76
C ASP A 280 12.26 -4.02 13.31
N PHE A 281 13.22 -4.31 12.43
CA PHE A 281 13.45 -5.66 11.94
C PHE A 281 14.25 -6.47 12.98
N SER A 282 13.59 -7.41 13.65
CA SER A 282 14.21 -8.23 14.71
C SER A 282 14.89 -9.48 14.17
N GLU A 283 15.83 -10.03 14.96
CA GLU A 283 16.46 -11.34 14.67
C GLU A 283 15.43 -12.46 14.64
N GLN A 284 14.49 -12.46 15.58
CA GLN A 284 13.41 -13.44 15.63
C GLN A 284 12.58 -13.47 14.35
N MET A 285 12.33 -12.32 13.71
CA MET A 285 11.65 -12.29 12.41
C MET A 285 12.46 -13.00 11.33
N ILE A 286 13.79 -12.79 11.31
CA ILE A 286 14.69 -13.45 10.36
C ILE A 286 14.65 -14.96 10.55
N ASP A 287 14.73 -15.43 11.80
CA ASP A 287 14.69 -16.85 12.13
C ASP A 287 13.35 -17.50 11.74
N ILE A 288 12.23 -16.81 11.96
CA ILE A 288 10.89 -17.31 11.57
C ILE A 288 10.77 -17.37 10.04
N ILE A 289 11.23 -16.37 9.31
CA ILE A 289 11.21 -16.40 7.84
C ILE A 289 12.07 -17.56 7.31
N ALA A 290 13.21 -17.82 7.91
CA ALA A 290 14.08 -18.95 7.54
C ALA A 290 13.51 -20.32 7.91
N LYS A 291 12.62 -20.38 8.92
CA LYS A 291 12.06 -21.64 9.47
C LYS A 291 10.87 -22.16 8.68
N TYR A 292 10.04 -21.30 8.12
CA TYR A 292 8.77 -21.68 7.51
C TYR A 292 8.81 -21.52 5.98
N ASP A 293 8.75 -22.63 5.24
CA ASP A 293 8.84 -22.66 3.78
C ASP A 293 7.71 -21.90 3.06
N ASN A 294 6.56 -21.72 3.71
CA ASN A 294 5.44 -20.96 3.17
C ASN A 294 5.54 -19.45 3.41
N ILE A 295 6.50 -18.98 4.20
CA ILE A 295 6.83 -17.56 4.25
C ILE A 295 7.76 -17.25 3.07
N MET A 296 7.31 -16.41 2.16
CA MET A 296 8.08 -16.08 0.97
C MET A 296 9.42 -15.43 1.34
N PRO A 297 10.55 -15.92 0.80
CA PRO A 297 11.88 -15.33 1.04
C PRO A 297 12.07 -14.04 0.23
N PHE A 298 11.16 -13.10 0.43
CA PHE A 298 11.16 -11.79 -0.20
C PHE A 298 10.95 -10.70 0.84
N ILE A 299 11.96 -9.86 1.05
CA ILE A 299 11.95 -8.80 2.05
C ILE A 299 12.05 -7.44 1.38
N HIS A 300 11.09 -6.55 1.69
CA HIS A 300 11.19 -5.15 1.34
C HIS A 300 11.85 -4.38 2.48
N LEU A 301 13.09 -3.91 2.27
CA LEU A 301 13.93 -3.25 3.28
C LEU A 301 14.32 -1.83 2.79
N PRO A 302 13.49 -0.80 3.04
CA PRO A 302 13.70 0.55 2.54
C PRO A 302 14.97 1.21 3.10
N LEU A 303 15.96 1.44 2.26
CA LEU A 303 17.22 2.14 2.59
C LEU A 303 16.99 3.64 2.74
N GLN A 304 16.27 4.25 1.81
CA GLN A 304 16.03 5.67 1.58
C GLN A 304 17.28 6.45 1.12
N SER A 305 18.40 6.39 1.84
CA SER A 305 19.70 6.96 1.50
C SER A 305 20.83 6.11 2.07
N GLY A 306 21.98 6.10 1.41
CA GLY A 306 23.20 5.43 1.87
C GLY A 306 24.15 6.32 2.69
N ASP A 307 23.70 7.52 3.06
CA ASP A 307 24.49 8.50 3.82
C ASP A 307 23.86 8.80 5.18
N ASP A 308 24.67 8.77 6.25
CA ASP A 308 24.18 8.90 7.63
C ASP A 308 23.64 10.28 7.96
N ASP A 309 24.18 11.35 7.40
CA ASP A 309 23.69 12.71 7.62
C ASP A 309 22.33 12.90 6.90
N VAL A 310 22.19 12.37 5.69
CA VAL A 310 20.92 12.40 4.96
C VAL A 310 19.88 11.54 5.69
N LEU A 311 20.24 10.34 6.17
CA LEU A 311 19.35 9.50 6.98
C LEU A 311 18.88 10.22 8.25
N LYS A 312 19.78 10.91 8.93
CA LYS A 312 19.46 11.72 10.11
C LYS A 312 18.49 12.85 9.79
N LEU A 313 18.71 13.57 8.68
CA LEU A 313 17.80 14.62 8.20
C LEU A 313 16.42 14.04 7.80
N MET A 314 16.40 12.83 7.25
CA MET A 314 15.18 12.08 6.94
C MET A 314 14.43 11.57 8.19
N GLY A 315 15.03 11.69 9.39
CA GLY A 315 14.48 11.15 10.63
C GLY A 315 14.57 9.62 10.72
N ARG A 316 15.52 9.02 9.99
CA ARG A 316 15.81 7.58 10.07
C ARG A 316 16.77 7.35 11.23
N ARG A 317 16.43 6.42 12.13
CA ARG A 317 17.21 6.17 13.36
C ARG A 317 18.11 4.95 13.22
N TYR A 318 18.68 4.77 12.04
CA TYR A 318 19.72 3.78 11.74
C TYR A 318 20.82 4.44 10.90
N THR A 319 22.00 3.83 10.92
CA THR A 319 23.15 4.24 10.13
C THR A 319 23.34 3.30 8.93
N LYS A 320 24.14 3.72 7.95
CA LYS A 320 24.61 2.86 6.85
C LYS A 320 25.17 1.53 7.36
N GLU A 321 26.03 1.60 8.39
CA GLU A 321 26.67 0.41 8.99
C GLU A 321 25.63 -0.55 9.57
N SER A 322 24.71 -0.05 10.41
CA SER A 322 23.67 -0.89 11.01
C SER A 322 22.70 -1.47 9.99
N TYR A 323 22.43 -0.73 8.91
CA TYR A 323 21.61 -1.22 7.79
C TYR A 323 22.32 -2.37 7.06
N LEU A 324 23.60 -2.22 6.74
CA LEU A 324 24.38 -3.26 6.08
C LEU A 324 24.54 -4.51 6.96
N ALA A 325 24.76 -4.35 8.26
CA ALA A 325 24.79 -5.46 9.20
C ALA A 325 23.47 -6.25 9.24
N LEU A 326 22.33 -5.55 9.22
CA LEU A 326 21.01 -6.17 9.12
C LEU A 326 20.84 -6.88 7.76
N TYR A 327 21.22 -6.23 6.67
CA TYR A 327 21.19 -6.83 5.33
C TYR A 327 21.99 -8.13 5.27
N ASP A 328 23.25 -8.10 5.75
CA ASP A 328 24.14 -9.25 5.77
C ASP A 328 23.55 -10.39 6.62
N LYS A 329 22.95 -10.08 7.76
CA LYS A 329 22.26 -11.09 8.57
C LYS A 329 21.10 -11.73 7.82
N ILE A 330 20.28 -10.95 7.13
CA ILE A 330 19.15 -11.45 6.34
C ILE A 330 19.64 -12.40 5.24
N ILE A 331 20.60 -11.99 4.42
CA ILE A 331 21.09 -12.80 3.28
C ILE A 331 21.85 -14.07 3.72
N ASN A 332 22.49 -14.04 4.89
CA ASN A 332 23.23 -15.18 5.41
C ASN A 332 22.32 -16.19 6.17
N THR A 333 21.15 -15.78 6.64
CA THR A 333 20.25 -16.63 7.42
C THR A 333 19.12 -17.20 6.59
N ILE A 334 18.54 -16.43 5.68
CA ILE A 334 17.37 -16.84 4.89
C ILE A 334 17.84 -17.38 3.52
N PRO A 335 17.60 -18.68 3.22
CA PRO A 335 18.00 -19.25 1.94
C PRO A 335 17.32 -18.56 0.75
N ASN A 336 18.09 -18.29 -0.29
CA ASN A 336 17.60 -17.72 -1.56
C ASN A 336 16.80 -16.42 -1.41
N VAL A 337 16.98 -15.66 -0.33
CA VAL A 337 16.20 -14.43 -0.10
C VAL A 337 16.45 -13.39 -1.19
N ALA A 338 15.37 -12.79 -1.65
CA ALA A 338 15.40 -11.60 -2.48
C ALA A 338 15.07 -10.36 -1.65
N VAL A 339 15.83 -9.29 -1.84
CA VAL A 339 15.65 -8.05 -1.10
C VAL A 339 15.30 -6.91 -2.07
N SER A 340 14.22 -6.22 -1.76
CA SER A 340 13.83 -4.99 -2.44
C SER A 340 14.00 -3.78 -1.52
N THR A 341 14.08 -2.58 -2.11
CA THR A 341 14.33 -1.34 -1.36
C THR A 341 13.61 -0.15 -1.97
N ASP A 342 13.48 0.92 -1.17
CA ASP A 342 13.12 2.27 -1.63
C ASP A 342 14.33 3.19 -1.48
N ILE A 343 14.55 4.06 -2.48
CA ILE A 343 15.63 5.06 -2.47
C ILE A 343 15.09 6.40 -2.95
N ILE A 344 15.37 7.44 -2.20
CA ILE A 344 15.03 8.83 -2.53
C ILE A 344 16.31 9.58 -2.82
N VAL A 345 16.44 10.13 -4.03
CA VAL A 345 17.57 11.01 -4.42
C VAL A 345 17.16 12.47 -4.39
N GLY A 346 18.15 13.35 -4.20
CA GLY A 346 17.92 14.79 -4.19
C GLY A 346 17.09 15.25 -2.99
N PHE A 347 17.28 14.61 -1.84
CA PHE A 347 16.79 15.14 -0.56
C PHE A 347 17.39 16.53 -0.30
N PRO A 348 16.70 17.48 0.35
CA PRO A 348 17.19 18.83 0.48
C PRO A 348 18.66 18.91 0.92
N ASN A 349 19.47 19.58 0.12
CA ASN A 349 20.92 19.79 0.31
C ASN A 349 21.80 18.52 0.27
N GLU A 350 21.31 17.38 -0.24
CA GLU A 350 22.13 16.20 -0.50
C GLU A 350 23.29 16.56 -1.42
N THR A 351 24.53 16.30 -1.01
CA THR A 351 25.74 16.54 -1.81
C THR A 351 25.99 15.43 -2.82
N ASP A 352 26.90 15.64 -3.77
CA ASP A 352 27.28 14.59 -4.72
C ASP A 352 28.01 13.43 -4.00
N GLU A 353 28.82 13.72 -2.97
CA GLU A 353 29.50 12.70 -2.17
C GLU A 353 28.47 11.83 -1.41
N GLN A 354 27.46 12.44 -0.79
CA GLN A 354 26.37 11.72 -0.10
C GLN A 354 25.55 10.85 -1.05
N PHE A 355 25.35 11.32 -2.28
CA PHE A 355 24.72 10.50 -3.32
C PHE A 355 25.64 9.32 -3.75
N GLU A 356 26.97 9.49 -3.85
CA GLU A 356 27.89 8.37 -4.12
C GLU A 356 27.82 7.32 -2.99
N HIS A 357 27.72 7.72 -1.71
CA HIS A 357 27.50 6.77 -0.62
C HIS A 357 26.24 5.91 -0.83
N THR A 358 25.17 6.50 -1.37
CA THR A 358 23.96 5.74 -1.74
C THR A 358 24.22 4.73 -2.85
N LEU A 359 24.97 5.11 -3.89
CA LEU A 359 25.34 4.18 -4.97
C LEU A 359 26.24 3.03 -4.47
N ASP A 360 27.12 3.31 -3.50
CA ASP A 360 27.98 2.26 -2.91
C ASP A 360 27.15 1.21 -2.16
N VAL A 361 26.13 1.62 -1.40
CA VAL A 361 25.21 0.67 -0.76
C VAL A 361 24.46 -0.15 -1.81
N VAL A 362 23.99 0.47 -2.89
CA VAL A 362 23.30 -0.24 -3.98
C VAL A 362 24.21 -1.27 -4.65
N ARG A 363 25.48 -0.93 -4.89
CA ARG A 363 26.48 -1.88 -5.44
C ARG A 363 26.78 -3.03 -4.48
N TYR A 364 26.82 -2.76 -3.18
CA TYR A 364 27.05 -3.76 -2.15
C TYR A 364 25.86 -4.73 -2.03
N CYS A 365 24.66 -4.19 -1.83
CA CYS A 365 23.46 -4.99 -1.58
C CYS A 365 22.94 -5.71 -2.83
N LYS A 366 23.18 -5.19 -4.04
CA LYS A 366 22.70 -5.77 -5.31
C LYS A 366 21.22 -6.16 -5.21
N TYR A 367 20.36 -5.20 -4.88
CA TYR A 367 18.93 -5.44 -4.64
C TYR A 367 18.23 -6.13 -5.82
N ASP A 368 17.31 -7.02 -5.52
CA ASP A 368 16.49 -7.74 -6.50
C ASP A 368 15.45 -6.85 -7.16
N ASN A 369 14.96 -5.86 -6.42
CA ASN A 369 14.10 -4.80 -6.93
C ASN A 369 14.38 -3.50 -6.17
N ALA A 370 14.22 -2.35 -6.83
CA ALA A 370 14.36 -1.05 -6.20
C ALA A 370 13.29 -0.08 -6.73
N PHE A 371 12.62 0.60 -5.83
CA PHE A 371 11.75 1.72 -6.14
C PHE A 371 12.51 3.01 -5.88
N THR A 372 12.76 3.77 -6.94
CA THR A 372 13.62 4.94 -6.90
C THR A 372 12.81 6.20 -7.16
N PHE A 373 13.03 7.23 -6.37
CA PHE A 373 12.25 8.45 -6.41
C PHE A 373 13.16 9.68 -6.33
N ILE A 374 12.74 10.76 -7.01
CA ILE A 374 13.22 12.10 -6.67
C ILE A 374 12.44 12.57 -5.45
N PHE A 375 13.12 13.19 -4.49
CA PHE A 375 12.45 13.83 -3.37
C PHE A 375 11.38 14.80 -3.86
N SER A 376 10.18 14.65 -3.34
CA SER A 376 9.04 15.52 -3.59
C SER A 376 8.47 15.98 -2.25
N ALA A 377 8.52 17.28 -2.00
CA ALA A 377 8.02 17.88 -0.78
C ALA A 377 6.51 17.66 -0.63
N ARG A 378 6.08 17.11 0.50
CA ARG A 378 4.66 16.94 0.83
C ARG A 378 4.23 18.04 1.79
N PRO A 379 3.21 18.84 1.44
CA PRO A 379 2.72 19.90 2.32
C PRO A 379 2.45 19.38 3.73
N GLY A 380 2.88 20.13 4.74
CA GLY A 380 2.71 19.77 6.14
C GLY A 380 3.81 18.90 6.75
N THR A 381 4.63 18.22 5.95
CA THR A 381 5.77 17.44 6.47
C THR A 381 6.94 18.34 6.87
N PRO A 382 7.79 17.93 7.83
CA PRO A 382 8.98 18.69 8.19
C PRO A 382 9.92 18.98 7.02
N ALA A 383 10.14 18.00 6.13
CA ALA A 383 11.01 18.14 4.97
C ALA A 383 10.49 19.17 3.94
N SER A 384 9.18 19.43 3.90
CA SER A 384 8.61 20.46 3.01
C SER A 384 9.01 21.88 3.39
N ARG A 385 9.53 22.08 4.60
CA ARG A 385 10.00 23.37 5.12
C ARG A 385 11.51 23.55 5.00
N MET A 386 12.22 22.51 4.59
CA MET A 386 13.67 22.58 4.40
C MET A 386 13.97 23.39 3.14
N HIS A 387 15.00 24.22 3.22
CA HIS A 387 15.51 24.90 2.03
C HIS A 387 16.17 23.84 1.13
N ASP A 388 15.78 23.83 -0.13
CA ASP A 388 16.30 22.89 -1.13
C ASP A 388 17.06 23.68 -2.19
N SER A 389 18.38 23.54 -2.18
CA SER A 389 19.28 24.22 -3.12
C SER A 389 19.60 23.39 -4.37
N ILE A 390 19.08 22.15 -4.45
CA ILE A 390 19.38 21.26 -5.57
C ILE A 390 18.35 21.50 -6.69
N ASP A 391 18.84 21.85 -7.85
CA ASP A 391 17.98 22.01 -9.02
C ASP A 391 17.44 20.66 -9.54
N MET A 392 16.34 20.72 -10.26
CA MET A 392 15.63 19.54 -10.75
C MET A 392 16.44 18.75 -11.79
N GLU A 393 17.34 19.40 -12.53
CA GLU A 393 18.19 18.73 -13.50
C GLU A 393 19.22 17.83 -12.81
N THR A 394 19.86 18.34 -11.77
CA THR A 394 20.78 17.56 -10.90
C THR A 394 20.05 16.36 -10.29
N LYS A 395 18.85 16.54 -9.76
CA LYS A 395 18.03 15.44 -9.21
C LYS A 395 17.71 14.38 -10.27
N ARG A 396 17.35 14.79 -11.48
CA ARG A 396 17.11 13.86 -12.61
C ARG A 396 18.36 13.11 -13.03
N LYS A 397 19.53 13.76 -13.06
CA LYS A 397 20.82 13.12 -13.35
C LYS A 397 21.16 12.07 -12.30
N ARG A 398 20.97 12.37 -10.99
CA ARG A 398 21.17 11.41 -9.91
C ARG A 398 20.24 10.22 -10.05
N LEU A 399 18.94 10.45 -10.28
CA LEU A 399 17.98 9.35 -10.49
C LEU A 399 18.36 8.48 -11.69
N ALA A 400 18.76 9.07 -12.80
CA ALA A 400 19.20 8.32 -14.00
C ALA A 400 20.42 7.45 -13.71
N ARG A 401 21.43 7.98 -12.97
CA ARG A 401 22.62 7.21 -12.56
C ARG A 401 22.26 6.07 -11.61
N LEU A 402 21.41 6.34 -10.63
CA LEU A 402 20.92 5.32 -9.69
C LEU A 402 20.23 4.19 -10.45
N ASN A 403 19.28 4.54 -11.32
CA ASN A 403 18.53 3.56 -12.12
C ASN A 403 19.44 2.74 -13.02
N LYS A 404 20.42 3.38 -13.67
CA LYS A 404 21.38 2.64 -14.49
C LYS A 404 22.17 1.64 -13.63
N THR A 405 22.72 2.08 -12.51
CA THR A 405 23.51 1.22 -11.61
C THR A 405 22.70 0.03 -11.13
N TRP A 406 21.47 0.28 -10.64
CA TRP A 406 20.62 -0.80 -10.16
C TRP A 406 20.13 -1.72 -11.27
N ASN A 407 19.72 -1.20 -12.44
CA ASN A 407 19.28 -2.00 -13.58
C ASN A 407 20.34 -2.99 -14.05
N ASP A 408 21.61 -2.54 -14.12
CA ASP A 408 22.74 -3.40 -14.53
C ASP A 408 22.90 -4.56 -13.52
N LEU A 409 22.82 -4.28 -12.21
CA LEU A 409 22.92 -5.28 -11.14
C LEU A 409 21.72 -6.25 -11.13
N ALA A 410 20.50 -5.73 -11.29
CA ALA A 410 19.29 -6.54 -11.34
C ALA A 410 19.30 -7.50 -12.53
N LEU A 411 19.76 -7.03 -13.70
CA LEU A 411 19.93 -7.89 -14.88
C LEU A 411 20.96 -8.99 -14.63
N GLU A 412 22.09 -8.68 -14.00
CA GLU A 412 23.11 -9.68 -13.61
C GLU A 412 22.50 -10.77 -12.72
N LYS A 413 21.76 -10.37 -11.67
CA LYS A 413 21.06 -11.32 -10.78
C LYS A 413 20.02 -12.14 -11.52
N ASN A 414 19.24 -11.54 -12.40
CA ASN A 414 18.21 -12.24 -13.15
C ASN A 414 18.82 -13.25 -14.14
N LYS A 415 19.95 -12.94 -14.77
CA LYS A 415 20.67 -13.90 -15.63
C LYS A 415 21.10 -15.17 -14.91
N ALA A 416 21.32 -15.12 -13.60
CA ALA A 416 21.63 -16.31 -12.79
C ALA A 416 20.46 -17.30 -12.66
N TYR A 417 19.26 -16.93 -13.07
CA TYR A 417 18.10 -17.83 -13.16
C TYR A 417 18.05 -18.64 -14.46
N ILE A 418 18.77 -18.26 -15.50
CA ILE A 418 18.76 -18.97 -16.79
C ILE A 418 19.18 -20.43 -16.59
N GLY A 419 18.37 -21.35 -17.09
CA GLY A 419 18.54 -22.79 -16.96
C GLY A 419 17.97 -23.40 -15.66
N ARG A 420 17.57 -22.57 -14.68
CA ARG A 420 16.89 -23.05 -13.46
C ARG A 420 15.41 -23.30 -13.73
N THR A 421 14.83 -24.22 -12.96
CA THR A 421 13.37 -24.38 -12.84
C THR A 421 12.92 -23.66 -11.59
N VAL A 422 11.83 -22.90 -11.68
CA VAL A 422 11.24 -22.11 -10.58
C VAL A 422 9.74 -22.33 -10.52
N THR A 423 9.18 -22.36 -9.31
CA THR A 423 7.73 -22.43 -9.09
C THR A 423 7.08 -21.05 -9.22
N VAL A 424 6.15 -20.91 -10.15
CA VAL A 424 5.43 -19.65 -10.44
C VAL A 424 3.97 -19.78 -10.01
N LEU A 425 3.48 -18.84 -9.21
CA LEU A 425 2.04 -18.66 -8.99
C LEU A 425 1.50 -17.79 -10.14
N VAL A 426 0.63 -18.35 -10.93
CA VAL A 426 0.13 -17.79 -12.20
C VAL A 426 -0.91 -16.71 -11.95
N ASP A 427 -0.71 -15.52 -12.52
CA ASP A 427 -1.71 -14.44 -12.50
C ASP A 427 -2.75 -14.56 -13.66
N GLY A 428 -2.38 -15.26 -14.71
CA GLY A 428 -3.20 -15.45 -15.91
C GLY A 428 -2.44 -15.11 -17.20
N PRO A 429 -3.16 -14.96 -18.32
CA PRO A 429 -2.58 -14.55 -19.58
C PRO A 429 -1.90 -13.18 -19.50
N SER A 430 -0.78 -13.01 -20.18
CA SER A 430 -0.08 -11.73 -20.27
C SER A 430 -0.94 -10.69 -20.99
N LYS A 431 -0.95 -9.46 -20.48
CA LYS A 431 -1.67 -8.34 -21.13
C LYS A 431 -1.24 -8.03 -22.57
N LYS A 432 -0.05 -8.53 -22.99
CA LYS A 432 0.54 -8.25 -24.30
C LYS A 432 0.37 -9.39 -25.29
N ASP A 433 0.22 -10.63 -24.82
CA ASP A 433 0.12 -11.83 -25.65
C ASP A 433 -0.66 -12.89 -24.87
N GLU A 434 -1.85 -13.23 -25.34
CA GLU A 434 -2.75 -14.21 -24.70
C GLU A 434 -2.18 -15.65 -24.69
N ASN A 435 -1.18 -15.94 -25.54
CA ASN A 435 -0.49 -17.23 -25.57
C ASN A 435 0.66 -17.33 -24.56
N VAL A 436 0.92 -16.25 -23.81
CA VAL A 436 1.95 -16.17 -22.78
C VAL A 436 1.28 -15.95 -21.44
N TYR A 437 1.56 -16.83 -20.49
CA TYR A 437 1.17 -16.64 -19.10
C TYR A 437 2.15 -15.76 -18.35
N SER A 438 1.66 -15.11 -17.31
CA SER A 438 2.51 -14.35 -16.38
C SER A 438 2.20 -14.72 -14.93
N GLY A 439 3.19 -14.64 -14.07
CA GLY A 439 3.06 -14.90 -12.66
C GLY A 439 4.33 -14.57 -11.90
N TYR A 440 4.36 -14.88 -10.62
CA TYR A 440 5.49 -14.52 -9.77
C TYR A 440 6.07 -15.75 -9.06
N THR A 441 7.40 -15.76 -8.93
CA THR A 441 8.09 -16.70 -8.05
C THR A 441 7.84 -16.34 -6.57
N ASP A 442 8.27 -17.20 -5.66
CA ASP A 442 8.31 -16.93 -4.21
C ASP A 442 9.21 -15.72 -3.84
N THR A 443 10.23 -15.44 -4.66
CA THR A 443 11.11 -14.28 -4.55
C THR A 443 10.61 -13.05 -5.29
N GLN A 444 9.34 -13.04 -5.70
CA GLN A 444 8.68 -11.91 -6.43
C GLN A 444 9.33 -11.55 -7.77
N LYS A 445 9.97 -12.50 -8.45
CA LYS A 445 10.39 -12.33 -9.84
C LYS A 445 9.21 -12.53 -10.76
N LEU A 446 8.91 -11.56 -11.62
CA LEU A 446 7.94 -11.70 -12.69
C LEU A 446 8.46 -12.68 -13.73
N VAL A 447 7.69 -13.70 -14.03
CA VAL A 447 7.99 -14.71 -15.06
C VAL A 447 6.93 -14.68 -16.13
N ASN A 448 7.34 -14.53 -17.39
CA ASN A 448 6.48 -14.73 -18.56
C ASN A 448 6.85 -16.08 -19.18
N PHE A 449 5.88 -16.91 -19.46
CA PHE A 449 6.17 -18.25 -19.94
C PHE A 449 5.06 -18.82 -20.83
N LYS A 450 5.41 -19.80 -21.66
CA LYS A 450 4.48 -20.56 -22.48
C LYS A 450 4.15 -21.88 -21.81
N GLY A 451 2.90 -22.31 -21.95
CA GLY A 451 2.41 -23.58 -21.44
C GLY A 451 1.00 -23.84 -21.91
N GLU A 452 0.47 -25.04 -21.62
CA GLU A 452 -0.87 -25.45 -22.02
C GLU A 452 -1.70 -25.81 -20.77
N ASN A 453 -3.02 -25.59 -20.84
CA ASN A 453 -3.98 -25.95 -19.79
C ASN A 453 -3.67 -25.33 -18.42
N ILE A 454 -3.21 -24.08 -18.39
CA ILE A 454 -2.83 -23.34 -17.18
C ILE A 454 -3.93 -22.32 -16.84
N GLN A 455 -4.24 -22.20 -15.56
CA GLN A 455 -5.23 -21.25 -15.05
C GLN A 455 -4.60 -20.28 -14.04
N ALA A 456 -5.24 -19.12 -13.87
CA ALA A 456 -4.88 -18.19 -12.81
C ALA A 456 -5.03 -18.87 -11.44
N GLY A 457 -4.04 -18.71 -10.57
CA GLY A 457 -3.97 -19.39 -9.26
C GLY A 457 -3.25 -20.72 -9.26
N ASP A 458 -2.86 -21.27 -10.41
CA ASP A 458 -2.03 -22.48 -10.48
C ASP A 458 -0.58 -22.20 -10.02
N PHE A 459 0.03 -23.20 -9.40
CA PHE A 459 1.48 -23.27 -9.23
C PHE A 459 2.07 -24.10 -10.37
N VAL A 460 2.94 -23.47 -11.15
CA VAL A 460 3.54 -24.08 -12.34
C VAL A 460 5.06 -24.05 -12.24
N GLU A 461 5.69 -25.21 -12.52
CA GLU A 461 7.15 -25.26 -12.65
C GLU A 461 7.54 -24.72 -14.03
N VAL A 462 8.43 -23.70 -14.04
CA VAL A 462 8.85 -23.01 -15.24
C VAL A 462 10.36 -23.05 -15.36
N LYS A 463 10.86 -23.60 -16.48
CA LYS A 463 12.27 -23.54 -16.84
C LYS A 463 12.59 -22.18 -17.47
N ILE A 464 13.49 -21.44 -16.85
CA ILE A 464 13.89 -20.11 -17.31
C ILE A 464 14.86 -20.23 -18.49
N LEU A 465 14.52 -19.57 -19.59
CA LEU A 465 15.28 -19.58 -20.84
C LEU A 465 16.01 -18.25 -21.10
N ASP A 466 15.44 -17.13 -20.66
CA ASP A 466 16.00 -15.79 -20.83
C ASP A 466 15.68 -14.89 -19.65
N ALA A 467 16.44 -13.82 -19.49
CA ALA A 467 16.30 -12.89 -18.38
C ALA A 467 16.45 -11.43 -18.84
N LYS A 468 15.52 -10.61 -18.38
CA LYS A 468 15.50 -9.15 -18.56
C LYS A 468 15.67 -8.47 -17.21
N THR A 469 15.84 -7.14 -17.20
CA THR A 469 15.99 -6.38 -15.96
C THR A 469 14.81 -6.57 -15.01
N PHE A 470 13.58 -6.63 -15.54
CA PHE A 470 12.34 -6.65 -14.73
C PHE A 470 11.56 -7.96 -14.83
N SER A 471 11.99 -8.92 -15.63
CA SER A 471 11.27 -10.18 -15.82
C SER A 471 12.19 -11.30 -16.26
N LEU A 472 11.71 -12.52 -16.09
CA LEU A 472 12.28 -13.75 -16.61
C LEU A 472 11.36 -14.28 -17.71
N ASP A 473 11.90 -14.95 -18.71
CA ASP A 473 11.13 -15.62 -19.74
C ASP A 473 11.42 -17.13 -19.70
N GLY A 474 10.38 -17.97 -19.85
CA GLY A 474 10.53 -19.41 -19.69
C GLY A 474 9.47 -20.24 -20.41
N VAL A 475 9.43 -21.52 -20.06
CA VAL A 475 8.49 -22.51 -20.54
C VAL A 475 8.08 -23.42 -19.39
N ALA A 476 6.79 -23.74 -19.30
CA ALA A 476 6.29 -24.74 -18.34
C ALA A 476 6.91 -26.11 -18.62
N VAL A 477 7.25 -26.88 -17.58
CA VAL A 477 7.89 -28.21 -17.63
C VAL A 477 7.07 -29.26 -16.93
#